data_d6b12edd78ca78908987c93e621a590a
#
_entry.id   d6b12edd78ca78908987c93e621a590a
#
_cell.length_a   1.000
_cell.length_b   1.000
_cell.length_c   1.000
_cell.angle_alpha   90.00
_cell.angle_beta   90.00
_cell.angle_gamma   90.00
#
_symmetry.space_group_name_H-M   'P 1'
#
loop_
_entity.id
_entity.type
_entity.pdbx_description
1 polymer ?
#
loop_
_entity_poly.entity_id
_entity_poly.type
_entity_poly.pdbx_seq_one_letter_code
_entity_poly.pdbx_strand_id
1 'polypeptide(L)'
;MVMDLFQMIAIFFLYFLANPIFYLWLILLYFLSKKRVKEERISFHTRVFRRLADYTIPFLPGLLTGVFLSIVTIGLGLIISWEWITVIVVLYVFFALTLQVQWLTPTYVLGFLLLFYGLEPLLGSMEYVAPIYAELGNIPLVIVATILVLFMIAEGFLIRYHGATYSSPRLERSKRGKWVGLHVAKRIWLVPVVFFIPEGMIPTITHWPVFSVGDVTLQPVFIPFLIGFTQRVRGSIPRMPIQAMGSRVIGLGLLLSLFAIGSYYIPVLAVVLGGLAIVFRELLSYQAKIHEGKQPIFFSTQTKGCIILGVLPNSPAAKMNLEIGETIVKVNGQEVNTETGFYEALQINSAFCKLEVLNHDGEIRFAQGALYDGEHHQLGVLLVKGDVVLQDSIT
;
A
#
# COMPACT_ATOMS: atom_id res chain seq x y z
N MET A 1 -31.32 18.47 22.45
CA MET A 1 -29.88 18.29 22.71
C MET A 1 -29.41 16.84 22.64
N VAL A 2 -29.90 15.88 23.46
CA VAL A 2 -29.44 14.46 23.38
C VAL A 2 -29.90 13.80 22.06
N MET A 3 -31.14 14.05 21.63
CA MET A 3 -31.69 13.56 20.38
C MET A 3 -30.91 14.09 19.16
N ASP A 4 -30.56 15.37 19.18
CA ASP A 4 -29.81 16.04 18.12
C ASP A 4 -28.38 15.50 18.03
N LEU A 5 -27.73 15.19 19.17
CA LEU A 5 -26.41 14.57 19.21
C LEU A 5 -26.44 13.14 18.62
N PHE A 6 -27.47 12.35 18.95
CA PHE A 6 -27.64 11.01 18.40
C PHE A 6 -27.87 11.04 16.89
N GLN A 7 -28.67 11.98 16.41
CA GLN A 7 -28.89 12.20 14.98
C GLN A 7 -27.59 12.60 14.28
N MET A 8 -26.79 13.53 14.88
CA MET A 8 -25.51 13.94 14.32
C MET A 8 -24.55 12.76 14.19
N ILE A 9 -24.44 11.91 15.22
CA ILE A 9 -23.60 10.71 15.18
C ILE A 9 -24.11 9.71 14.13
N ALA A 10 -25.42 9.49 14.05
CA ALA A 10 -26.00 8.59 13.05
C ALA A 10 -25.73 9.08 11.62
N ILE A 11 -25.93 10.36 11.35
CA ILE A 11 -25.65 11.01 10.06
C ILE A 11 -24.16 10.91 9.71
N PHE A 12 -23.27 11.11 10.68
CA PHE A 12 -21.82 10.99 10.51
C PHE A 12 -21.41 9.61 9.98
N PHE A 13 -21.91 8.52 10.57
CA PHE A 13 -21.65 7.17 10.08
C PHE A 13 -22.40 6.85 8.79
N LEU A 14 -23.59 7.41 8.60
CA LEU A 14 -24.35 7.23 7.38
C LEU A 14 -23.60 7.79 6.17
N TYR A 15 -23.00 8.96 6.26
CA TYR A 15 -22.19 9.53 5.18
C TYR A 15 -20.98 8.67 4.82
N PHE A 16 -20.34 8.04 5.79
CA PHE A 16 -19.27 7.08 5.51
C PHE A 16 -19.76 5.86 4.74
N LEU A 17 -20.87 5.26 5.20
CA LEU A 17 -21.43 4.05 4.56
C LEU A 17 -22.09 4.37 3.21
N ALA A 18 -22.66 5.55 3.04
CA ALA A 18 -23.23 5.99 1.77
C ALA A 18 -22.17 6.38 0.72
N ASN A 19 -20.92 6.58 1.13
CA ASN A 19 -19.87 7.03 0.23
C ASN A 19 -19.45 5.92 -0.74
N PRO A 20 -19.49 6.15 -2.07
CA PRO A 20 -19.12 5.14 -3.06
C PRO A 20 -17.68 4.63 -2.95
N ILE A 21 -16.74 5.41 -2.39
CA ILE A 21 -15.32 5.04 -2.22
C ILE A 21 -15.20 3.81 -1.29
N PHE A 22 -16.06 3.68 -0.27
CA PHE A 22 -16.07 2.51 0.60
C PHE A 22 -16.39 1.22 -0.16
N TYR A 23 -17.40 1.24 -1.02
CA TYR A 23 -17.75 0.08 -1.85
C TYR A 23 -16.73 -0.19 -2.94
N LEU A 24 -16.17 0.87 -3.52
CA LEU A 24 -15.06 0.77 -4.47
C LEU A 24 -13.87 0.04 -3.85
N TRP A 25 -13.51 0.36 -2.60
CA TRP A 25 -12.46 -0.34 -1.85
C TRP A 25 -12.75 -1.83 -1.72
N LEU A 26 -13.98 -2.21 -1.32
CA LEU A 26 -14.37 -3.63 -1.19
C LEU A 26 -14.25 -4.38 -2.52
N ILE A 27 -14.73 -3.79 -3.61
CA ILE A 27 -14.69 -4.36 -4.96
C ILE A 27 -13.25 -4.53 -5.43
N LEU A 28 -12.43 -3.50 -5.28
CA LEU A 28 -11.02 -3.54 -5.68
C LEU A 28 -10.24 -4.61 -4.90
N LEU A 29 -10.44 -4.72 -3.60
CA LEU A 29 -9.80 -5.75 -2.78
C LEU A 29 -10.23 -7.16 -3.18
N TYR A 30 -11.50 -7.36 -3.56
CA TYR A 30 -11.98 -8.64 -4.05
C TYR A 30 -11.19 -9.08 -5.30
N PHE A 31 -11.08 -8.21 -6.31
CA PHE A 31 -10.34 -8.53 -7.52
C PHE A 31 -8.83 -8.69 -7.27
N LEU A 32 -8.24 -7.85 -6.42
CA LEU A 32 -6.84 -7.96 -6.02
C LEU A 32 -6.54 -9.28 -5.32
N SER A 33 -7.35 -9.66 -4.33
CA SER A 33 -7.21 -10.90 -3.60
C SER A 33 -7.34 -12.12 -4.53
N LYS A 34 -8.35 -12.11 -5.41
CA LYS A 34 -8.53 -13.18 -6.41
C LYS A 34 -7.32 -13.32 -7.34
N LYS A 35 -6.79 -12.19 -7.84
CA LYS A 35 -5.60 -12.16 -8.70
C LYS A 35 -4.37 -12.66 -7.96
N ARG A 36 -4.11 -12.16 -6.75
CA ARG A 36 -2.98 -12.58 -5.90
C ARG A 36 -2.99 -14.08 -5.65
N VAL A 37 -4.12 -14.63 -5.19
CA VAL A 37 -4.24 -16.08 -4.91
C VAL A 37 -4.05 -16.92 -6.17
N LYS A 38 -4.54 -16.45 -7.34
CA LYS A 38 -4.29 -17.14 -8.61
C LYS A 38 -2.79 -17.19 -8.94
N GLU A 39 -2.09 -16.09 -8.81
CA GLU A 39 -0.67 -15.96 -9.12
C GLU A 39 0.22 -16.75 -8.12
N GLU A 40 -0.15 -16.78 -6.83
CA GLU A 40 0.51 -17.64 -5.82
C GLU A 40 0.35 -19.13 -6.15
N ARG A 41 -0.85 -19.55 -6.57
CA ARG A 41 -1.11 -20.95 -6.97
C ARG A 41 -0.35 -21.35 -8.23
N ILE A 42 -0.20 -20.46 -9.20
CA ILE A 42 0.61 -20.71 -10.39
C ILE A 42 2.10 -20.89 -10.00
N SER A 43 2.61 -20.11 -9.06
CA SER A 43 4.00 -20.18 -8.63
C SER A 43 4.30 -21.39 -7.74
N PHE A 44 3.43 -21.68 -6.76
CA PHE A 44 3.73 -22.62 -5.68
C PHE A 44 2.70 -23.76 -5.51
N HIS A 45 1.69 -23.85 -6.38
CA HIS A 45 0.57 -24.80 -6.30
C HIS A 45 -0.29 -24.62 -5.03
N THR A 46 0.05 -23.70 -4.15
CA THR A 46 -0.66 -23.36 -2.93
C THR A 46 -0.90 -21.87 -2.81
N ARG A 47 -1.79 -21.46 -1.90
CA ARG A 47 -1.94 -20.05 -1.53
C ARG A 47 -0.99 -19.73 -0.38
N VAL A 48 -0.28 -18.62 -0.45
CA VAL A 48 0.62 -18.19 0.63
C VAL A 48 -0.17 -17.55 1.76
N PHE A 49 -1.06 -16.62 1.43
CA PHE A 49 -1.89 -15.92 2.42
C PHE A 49 -3.38 -16.20 2.21
N ARG A 50 -4.17 -16.13 3.30
CA ARG A 50 -5.63 -16.26 3.24
C ARG A 50 -6.21 -15.17 2.32
N ARG A 51 -7.39 -15.44 1.69
CA ARG A 51 -8.06 -14.45 0.84
C ARG A 51 -8.38 -13.15 1.57
N LEU A 52 -8.80 -13.25 2.83
CA LEU A 52 -9.13 -12.09 3.66
C LEU A 52 -7.91 -11.29 4.12
N ALA A 53 -6.68 -11.77 3.90
CA ALA A 53 -5.47 -11.06 4.31
C ALA A 53 -5.36 -9.66 3.67
N ASP A 54 -5.82 -9.50 2.42
CA ASP A 54 -5.80 -8.21 1.74
C ASP A 54 -6.77 -7.19 2.34
N TYR A 55 -7.79 -7.64 3.08
CA TYR A 55 -8.72 -6.79 3.83
C TYR A 55 -8.21 -6.52 5.24
N THR A 56 -7.86 -7.58 5.98
CA THR A 56 -7.56 -7.48 7.42
C THR A 56 -6.22 -6.81 7.72
N ILE A 57 -5.19 -7.08 6.89
CA ILE A 57 -3.84 -6.54 7.11
C ILE A 57 -3.78 -5.02 6.93
N PRO A 58 -4.31 -4.41 5.85
CA PRO A 58 -4.26 -2.97 5.66
C PRO A 58 -5.32 -2.21 6.48
N PHE A 59 -6.34 -2.90 7.02
CA PHE A 59 -7.46 -2.24 7.69
C PHE A 59 -7.04 -1.47 8.94
N LEU A 60 -6.37 -2.12 9.89
CA LEU A 60 -5.97 -1.48 11.14
C LEU A 60 -4.97 -0.33 10.93
N PRO A 61 -3.88 -0.47 10.14
CA PRO A 61 -3.01 0.65 9.82
C PRO A 61 -3.73 1.82 9.14
N GLY A 62 -4.66 1.53 8.22
CA GLY A 62 -5.47 2.55 7.57
C GLY A 62 -6.37 3.30 8.54
N LEU A 63 -7.05 2.57 9.44
CA LEU A 63 -7.90 3.16 10.47
C LEU A 63 -7.11 4.04 11.44
N LEU A 64 -5.98 3.57 11.95
CA LEU A 64 -5.13 4.35 12.87
C LEU A 64 -4.59 5.62 12.19
N THR A 65 -4.19 5.52 10.92
CA THR A 65 -3.77 6.69 10.12
C THR A 65 -4.94 7.66 9.94
N GLY A 66 -6.15 7.16 9.69
CA GLY A 66 -7.36 7.96 9.58
C GLY A 66 -7.70 8.71 10.88
N VAL A 67 -7.59 8.04 12.03
CA VAL A 67 -7.78 8.67 13.35
C VAL A 67 -6.74 9.79 13.57
N PHE A 68 -5.47 9.52 13.28
CA PHE A 68 -4.42 10.54 13.40
C PHE A 68 -4.68 11.75 12.49
N LEU A 69 -5.00 11.52 11.22
CA LEU A 69 -5.35 12.59 10.29
C LEU A 69 -6.61 13.34 10.75
N SER A 70 -7.61 12.64 11.30
CA SER A 70 -8.83 13.28 11.84
C SER A 70 -8.53 14.24 12.96
N ILE A 71 -7.59 13.90 13.86
CA ILE A 71 -7.15 14.82 14.92
C ILE A 71 -6.57 16.11 14.31
N VAL A 72 -5.75 15.98 13.27
CA VAL A 72 -5.14 17.13 12.59
C VAL A 72 -6.19 17.95 11.83
N THR A 73 -7.06 17.30 11.05
CA THR A 73 -8.10 17.99 10.26
C THR A 73 -9.14 18.68 11.13
N ILE A 74 -9.52 18.09 12.25
CA ILE A 74 -10.39 18.71 13.28
C ILE A 74 -9.68 19.89 13.94
N GLY A 75 -8.42 19.71 14.33
CA GLY A 75 -7.63 20.79 14.97
C GLY A 75 -7.45 22.00 14.05
N LEU A 76 -7.24 21.78 12.77
CA LEU A 76 -7.16 22.85 11.76
C LEU A 76 -8.55 23.37 11.33
N GLY A 77 -9.62 22.62 11.60
CA GLY A 77 -10.97 22.95 11.12
C GLY A 77 -11.06 22.90 9.59
N LEU A 78 -10.53 21.83 8.96
CA LEU A 78 -10.53 21.75 7.49
C LEU A 78 -11.94 21.51 6.97
N ILE A 79 -12.41 22.47 6.16
CA ILE A 79 -13.74 22.48 5.56
C ILE A 79 -13.65 21.95 4.13
N ILE A 80 -14.62 21.13 3.72
CA ILE A 80 -14.78 20.62 2.36
C ILE A 80 -16.24 20.73 1.97
N SER A 81 -16.57 20.99 0.71
CA SER A 81 -17.94 21.01 0.24
C SER A 81 -18.36 19.68 -0.40
N TRP A 82 -19.67 19.50 -0.61
CA TRP A 82 -20.22 18.32 -1.28
C TRP A 82 -19.72 18.17 -2.71
N GLU A 83 -19.51 19.27 -3.39
CA GLU A 83 -19.02 19.32 -4.78
C GLU A 83 -17.59 18.75 -4.83
N TRP A 84 -16.74 19.15 -3.89
CA TRP A 84 -15.39 18.61 -3.79
C TRP A 84 -15.38 17.11 -3.48
N ILE A 85 -16.25 16.66 -2.57
CA ILE A 85 -16.41 15.23 -2.26
C ILE A 85 -16.84 14.48 -3.53
N THR A 86 -17.80 15.02 -4.29
CA THR A 86 -18.30 14.41 -5.52
C THR A 86 -17.20 14.28 -6.57
N VAL A 87 -16.41 15.33 -6.80
CA VAL A 87 -15.28 15.28 -7.76
C VAL A 87 -14.22 14.30 -7.30
N ILE A 88 -13.91 14.23 -5.99
CA ILE A 88 -12.98 13.25 -5.43
C ILE A 88 -13.48 11.82 -5.70
N VAL A 89 -14.76 11.55 -5.50
CA VAL A 89 -15.37 10.23 -5.80
C VAL A 89 -15.22 9.90 -7.29
N VAL A 90 -15.55 10.83 -8.17
CA VAL A 90 -15.43 10.64 -9.63
C VAL A 90 -13.99 10.34 -10.02
N LEU A 91 -13.01 11.07 -9.48
CA LEU A 91 -11.60 10.83 -9.74
C LEU A 91 -11.13 9.47 -9.20
N TYR A 92 -11.56 9.04 -8.02
CA TYR A 92 -11.26 7.69 -7.53
C TYR A 92 -11.82 6.60 -8.44
N VAL A 93 -13.05 6.75 -8.93
CA VAL A 93 -13.65 5.81 -9.89
C VAL A 93 -12.84 5.81 -11.19
N PHE A 94 -12.49 6.98 -11.71
CA PHE A 94 -11.67 7.11 -12.91
C PHE A 94 -10.32 6.39 -12.76
N PHE A 95 -9.59 6.64 -11.67
CA PHE A 95 -8.31 5.95 -11.42
C PHE A 95 -8.48 4.47 -11.16
N ALA A 96 -9.59 4.02 -10.56
CA ALA A 96 -9.87 2.60 -10.38
C ALA A 96 -10.02 1.86 -11.72
N LEU A 97 -10.61 2.49 -12.72
CA LEU A 97 -10.77 1.93 -14.07
C LEU A 97 -9.41 1.68 -14.75
N THR A 98 -8.36 2.41 -14.39
CA THR A 98 -7.01 2.17 -14.93
C THR A 98 -6.37 0.89 -14.39
N LEU A 99 -6.92 0.28 -13.34
CA LEU A 99 -6.39 -0.88 -12.61
C LEU A 99 -4.98 -0.68 -12.02
N GLN A 100 -4.48 0.55 -12.01
CA GLN A 100 -3.20 0.93 -11.43
C GLN A 100 -3.38 1.32 -9.97
N VAL A 101 -3.15 0.36 -9.07
CA VAL A 101 -3.36 0.58 -7.62
C VAL A 101 -2.58 1.77 -7.07
N GLN A 102 -1.40 2.03 -7.60
CA GLN A 102 -0.56 3.17 -7.17
C GLN A 102 -1.21 4.54 -7.42
N TRP A 103 -2.18 4.66 -8.36
CA TRP A 103 -2.88 5.91 -8.64
C TRP A 103 -4.09 6.12 -7.74
N LEU A 104 -4.48 5.11 -6.94
CA LEU A 104 -5.54 5.20 -5.95
C LEU A 104 -5.01 5.83 -4.65
N THR A 105 -4.44 7.00 -4.73
CA THR A 105 -3.96 7.75 -3.57
C THR A 105 -4.37 9.21 -3.69
N PRO A 106 -4.63 9.90 -2.57
CA PRO A 106 -4.97 11.31 -2.55
C PRO A 106 -3.97 12.19 -3.29
N THR A 107 -2.70 11.79 -3.35
CA THR A 107 -1.66 12.50 -4.11
C THR A 107 -2.06 12.72 -5.57
N TYR A 108 -2.59 11.67 -6.25
CA TYR A 108 -3.05 11.83 -7.64
C TYR A 108 -4.43 12.47 -7.69
N VAL A 109 -5.37 12.03 -6.86
CA VAL A 109 -6.75 12.51 -6.87
C VAL A 109 -6.80 14.02 -6.62
N LEU A 110 -6.20 14.48 -5.52
CA LEU A 110 -6.18 15.91 -5.17
C LEU A 110 -5.22 16.71 -6.05
N GLY A 111 -4.13 16.10 -6.49
CA GLY A 111 -3.21 16.71 -7.43
C GLY A 111 -3.86 17.01 -8.78
N PHE A 112 -4.59 16.06 -9.37
CA PHE A 112 -5.37 16.29 -10.59
C PHE A 112 -6.51 17.29 -10.38
N LEU A 113 -7.15 17.29 -9.22
CA LEU A 113 -8.18 18.23 -8.86
C LEU A 113 -7.64 19.68 -8.84
N LEU A 114 -6.46 19.89 -8.22
CA LEU A 114 -5.79 21.20 -8.21
C LEU A 114 -5.36 21.62 -9.61
N LEU A 115 -4.86 20.71 -10.45
CA LEU A 115 -4.53 21.00 -11.85
C LEU A 115 -5.78 21.34 -12.66
N PHE A 116 -6.88 20.59 -12.47
CA PHE A 116 -8.15 20.89 -13.11
C PHE A 116 -8.63 22.29 -12.75
N TYR A 117 -8.56 22.66 -11.47
CA TYR A 117 -8.88 24.03 -11.04
C TYR A 117 -7.97 25.08 -11.73
N GLY A 118 -6.70 24.78 -11.88
CA GLY A 118 -5.76 25.67 -12.57
C GLY A 118 -6.06 25.88 -14.07
N LEU A 119 -6.88 25.02 -14.67
CA LEU A 119 -7.36 25.16 -16.05
C LEU A 119 -8.60 26.07 -16.18
N GLU A 120 -9.11 26.65 -15.09
CA GLU A 120 -10.25 27.56 -15.11
C GLU A 120 -10.15 28.66 -16.19
N PRO A 121 -9.01 29.35 -16.39
CA PRO A 121 -8.89 30.39 -17.41
C PRO A 121 -9.13 29.90 -18.85
N LEU A 122 -8.92 28.58 -19.09
CA LEU A 122 -9.08 27.95 -20.39
C LEU A 122 -10.47 27.31 -20.55
N LEU A 123 -10.98 26.66 -19.50
CA LEU A 123 -12.17 25.82 -19.54
C LEU A 123 -13.40 26.48 -18.89
N GLY A 124 -13.21 27.50 -18.05
CA GLY A 124 -14.26 28.16 -17.28
C GLY A 124 -15.31 28.90 -18.11
N SER A 125 -14.99 29.22 -19.38
CA SER A 125 -15.96 29.82 -20.32
C SER A 125 -16.89 28.80 -21.01
N MET A 126 -16.63 27.50 -20.85
CA MET A 126 -17.45 26.45 -21.46
C MET A 126 -18.76 26.25 -20.66
N GLU A 127 -19.90 26.26 -21.35
CA GLU A 127 -21.25 26.19 -20.76
C GLU A 127 -21.46 25.04 -19.77
N TYR A 128 -20.90 23.85 -20.06
CA TYR A 128 -21.02 22.66 -19.21
C TYR A 128 -20.01 22.60 -18.05
N VAL A 129 -18.95 23.38 -18.09
CA VAL A 129 -17.84 23.33 -17.12
C VAL A 129 -17.87 24.52 -16.16
N ALA A 130 -18.40 25.66 -16.62
CA ALA A 130 -18.52 26.87 -15.82
C ALA A 130 -19.22 26.67 -14.46
N PRO A 131 -20.35 25.93 -14.35
CA PRO A 131 -21.00 25.69 -13.08
C PRO A 131 -20.13 24.92 -12.10
N ILE A 132 -19.32 23.97 -12.61
CA ILE A 132 -18.40 23.16 -11.76
C ILE A 132 -17.34 24.06 -11.14
N TYR A 133 -16.75 24.97 -11.92
CA TYR A 133 -15.75 25.92 -11.40
C TYR A 133 -16.32 26.91 -10.40
N ALA A 134 -17.55 27.38 -10.62
CA ALA A 134 -18.23 28.27 -9.69
C ALA A 134 -18.40 27.63 -8.31
N GLU A 135 -18.79 26.35 -8.26
CA GLU A 135 -18.96 25.61 -7.02
C GLU A 135 -17.63 25.23 -6.37
N LEU A 136 -16.63 24.84 -7.17
CA LEU A 136 -15.28 24.55 -6.67
C LEU A 136 -14.57 25.80 -6.09
N GLY A 137 -14.89 26.98 -6.60
CA GLY A 137 -14.29 28.25 -6.15
C GLY A 137 -14.69 28.69 -4.75
N ASN A 138 -15.73 28.09 -4.16
CA ASN A 138 -16.21 28.42 -2.82
C ASN A 138 -15.27 27.99 -1.68
N ILE A 139 -14.29 27.12 -1.95
CA ILE A 139 -13.33 26.66 -0.94
C ILE A 139 -11.92 27.15 -1.29
N PRO A 140 -11.20 27.76 -0.33
CA PRO A 140 -9.83 28.18 -0.52
C PRO A 140 -8.91 27.02 -0.93
N LEU A 141 -8.13 27.19 -2.00
CA LEU A 141 -7.22 26.16 -2.52
C LEU A 141 -6.17 25.70 -1.51
N VAL A 142 -5.82 26.55 -0.55
CA VAL A 142 -4.91 26.21 0.56
C VAL A 142 -5.42 25.03 1.38
N ILE A 143 -6.74 24.87 1.51
CA ILE A 143 -7.32 23.72 2.24
C ILE A 143 -7.00 22.43 1.49
N VAL A 144 -7.25 22.40 0.18
CA VAL A 144 -6.99 21.21 -0.66
C VAL A 144 -5.50 20.90 -0.73
N ALA A 145 -4.66 21.95 -0.85
CA ALA A 145 -3.20 21.83 -0.81
C ALA A 145 -2.72 21.24 0.52
N THR A 146 -3.30 21.67 1.63
CA THR A 146 -3.01 21.14 2.97
C THR A 146 -3.44 19.68 3.11
N ILE A 147 -4.64 19.31 2.65
CA ILE A 147 -5.14 17.93 2.65
C ILE A 147 -4.20 17.04 1.82
N LEU A 148 -3.80 17.47 0.62
CA LEU A 148 -2.90 16.71 -0.25
C LEU A 148 -1.59 16.38 0.46
N VAL A 149 -0.95 17.37 1.08
CA VAL A 149 0.34 17.19 1.78
C VAL A 149 0.20 16.29 3.00
N LEU A 150 -0.85 16.45 3.79
CA LEU A 150 -1.13 15.60 4.95
C LEU A 150 -1.28 14.13 4.53
N PHE A 151 -2.06 13.87 3.48
CA PHE A 151 -2.23 12.52 2.96
C PHE A 151 -0.95 11.96 2.31
N MET A 152 -0.14 12.80 1.67
CA MET A 152 1.14 12.37 1.11
C MET A 152 2.12 11.92 2.19
N ILE A 153 2.20 12.66 3.30
CA ILE A 153 3.00 12.26 4.47
C ILE A 153 2.45 10.97 5.06
N ALA A 154 1.13 10.84 5.23
CA ALA A 154 0.47 9.63 5.72
C ALA A 154 0.70 8.42 4.79
N GLU A 155 0.64 8.61 3.46
CA GLU A 155 1.00 7.59 2.47
C GLU A 155 2.43 7.08 2.70
N GLY A 156 3.37 8.00 2.88
CA GLY A 156 4.76 7.66 3.14
C GLY A 156 4.94 6.86 4.44
N PHE A 157 4.23 7.21 5.51
CA PHE A 157 4.23 6.45 6.77
C PHE A 157 3.65 5.04 6.57
N LEU A 158 2.51 4.90 5.91
CA LEU A 158 1.89 3.60 5.62
C LEU A 158 2.83 2.71 4.80
N ILE A 159 3.47 3.26 3.77
CA ILE A 159 4.43 2.52 2.95
C ILE A 159 5.64 2.09 3.79
N ARG A 160 6.22 3.00 4.58
CA ARG A 160 7.43 2.74 5.38
C ARG A 160 7.23 1.64 6.41
N TYR A 161 6.13 1.68 7.15
CA TYR A 161 5.91 0.77 8.28
C TYR A 161 5.08 -0.46 7.93
N HIS A 162 4.18 -0.37 6.95
CA HIS A 162 3.23 -1.44 6.64
C HIS A 162 3.29 -1.92 5.17
N GLY A 163 4.03 -1.25 4.29
CA GLY A 163 4.07 -1.58 2.86
C GLY A 163 4.68 -2.96 2.57
N ALA A 164 5.69 -3.37 3.32
CA ALA A 164 6.38 -4.66 3.14
C ALA A 164 5.68 -5.83 3.82
N THR A 165 4.80 -5.58 4.79
CA THR A 165 4.13 -6.62 5.56
C THR A 165 3.34 -7.56 4.65
N TYR A 166 3.58 -8.88 4.73
CA TYR A 166 2.91 -9.89 3.89
C TYR A 166 3.03 -9.61 2.37
N SER A 167 4.20 -9.19 1.90
CA SER A 167 4.47 -9.14 0.46
C SER A 167 4.35 -10.53 -0.15
N SER A 168 3.68 -10.64 -1.31
CA SER A 168 3.42 -11.93 -1.95
C SER A 168 4.65 -12.40 -2.72
N PRO A 169 5.24 -13.58 -2.36
CA PRO A 169 6.32 -14.17 -3.14
C PRO A 169 5.78 -14.68 -4.48
N ARG A 170 6.62 -14.67 -5.52
CA ARG A 170 6.30 -15.14 -6.86
C ARG A 170 7.52 -15.70 -7.55
N LEU A 171 7.29 -16.57 -8.52
CA LEU A 171 8.31 -17.09 -9.42
C LEU A 171 8.10 -16.52 -10.82
N GLU A 172 9.17 -16.03 -11.42
CA GLU A 172 9.20 -15.58 -12.82
C GLU A 172 10.40 -16.17 -13.55
N ARG A 173 10.32 -16.25 -14.88
CA ARG A 173 11.49 -16.60 -15.69
C ARG A 173 12.34 -15.36 -15.93
N SER A 174 13.63 -15.46 -15.64
CA SER A 174 14.61 -14.43 -15.99
C SER A 174 14.79 -14.35 -17.50
N LYS A 175 15.46 -13.30 -18.01
CA LYS A 175 15.81 -13.16 -19.42
C LYS A 175 16.63 -14.34 -19.96
N ARG A 176 17.31 -15.09 -19.09
CA ARG A 176 18.12 -16.28 -19.43
C ARG A 176 17.33 -17.60 -19.27
N GLY A 177 16.01 -17.55 -19.08
CA GLY A 177 15.14 -18.72 -18.92
C GLY A 177 15.11 -19.33 -17.53
N LYS A 178 16.03 -19.00 -16.60
CA LYS A 178 16.08 -19.55 -15.24
C LYS A 178 14.95 -19.02 -14.38
N TRP A 179 14.41 -19.86 -13.50
CA TRP A 179 13.45 -19.44 -12.48
C TRP A 179 14.10 -18.54 -11.45
N VAL A 180 13.43 -17.46 -11.13
CA VAL A 180 13.87 -16.48 -10.12
C VAL A 180 12.69 -16.08 -9.26
N GLY A 181 12.95 -15.83 -7.99
CA GLY A 181 11.98 -15.34 -7.04
C GLY A 181 11.92 -13.82 -7.05
N LEU A 182 10.75 -13.31 -6.68
CA LEU A 182 10.53 -11.89 -6.41
C LEU A 182 9.38 -11.73 -5.42
N HIS A 183 9.28 -10.56 -4.83
CA HIS A 183 8.16 -10.16 -3.99
C HIS A 183 7.34 -9.05 -4.64
N VAL A 184 6.03 -9.15 -4.51
CA VAL A 184 5.10 -8.09 -4.91
C VAL A 184 4.37 -7.59 -3.68
N ALA A 185 4.67 -6.36 -3.29
CA ALA A 185 3.88 -5.62 -2.32
C ALA A 185 2.78 -4.86 -3.08
N LYS A 186 1.52 -5.15 -2.80
CA LYS A 186 0.37 -4.47 -3.38
C LYS A 186 -0.69 -4.29 -2.30
N ARG A 187 -1.02 -3.02 -1.97
CA ARG A 187 -1.89 -2.66 -0.85
C ARG A 187 -2.85 -1.56 -1.25
N ILE A 188 -4.04 -1.59 -0.66
CA ILE A 188 -4.99 -0.47 -0.66
C ILE A 188 -5.46 -0.31 0.78
N TRP A 189 -5.01 0.76 1.43
CA TRP A 189 -5.47 1.15 2.76
C TRP A 189 -6.73 1.98 2.62
N LEU A 190 -7.73 1.70 3.46
CA LEU A 190 -8.88 2.55 3.68
C LEU A 190 -8.54 3.48 4.85
N VAL A 191 -8.54 4.77 4.59
CA VAL A 191 -8.18 5.82 5.56
C VAL A 191 -9.39 6.73 5.74
N PRO A 192 -10.25 6.45 6.73
CA PRO A 192 -11.41 7.27 7.02
C PRO A 192 -10.99 8.51 7.82
N VAL A 193 -11.35 9.70 7.33
CA VAL A 193 -10.95 10.98 7.94
C VAL A 193 -12.16 11.88 8.14
N VAL A 194 -12.17 12.60 9.25
CA VAL A 194 -13.19 13.58 9.60
C VAL A 194 -12.85 14.93 8.97
N PHE A 195 -13.80 15.51 8.26
CA PHE A 195 -13.76 16.88 7.77
C PHE A 195 -15.00 17.62 8.25
N PHE A 196 -15.07 18.90 7.95
CA PHE A 196 -16.25 19.71 8.18
C PHE A 196 -16.88 20.14 6.85
N ILE A 197 -18.20 20.18 6.84
CA ILE A 197 -18.98 20.82 5.76
C ILE A 197 -19.72 22.00 6.34
N PRO A 198 -20.03 23.03 5.53
CA PRO A 198 -20.92 24.13 5.94
C PRO A 198 -22.32 23.65 6.32
N GLU A 199 -23.10 24.52 6.96
CA GLU A 199 -24.52 24.31 7.30
C GLU A 199 -24.76 23.22 8.38
N GLY A 200 -23.98 23.25 9.46
CA GLY A 200 -24.09 22.31 10.57
C GLY A 200 -24.60 22.93 11.87
N MET A 201 -24.24 22.27 13.00
CA MET A 201 -24.63 22.71 14.37
C MET A 201 -23.46 23.29 15.15
N ILE A 202 -22.21 23.13 14.70
CA ILE A 202 -21.02 23.55 15.42
C ILE A 202 -20.70 24.99 14.99
N PRO A 203 -20.76 25.98 15.90
CA PRO A 203 -20.39 27.34 15.58
C PRO A 203 -18.88 27.48 15.38
N THR A 204 -18.48 28.37 14.51
CA THR A 204 -17.09 28.81 14.42
C THR A 204 -16.73 29.66 15.63
N ILE A 205 -15.47 29.58 16.08
CA ILE A 205 -14.93 30.36 17.18
C ILE A 205 -13.71 31.16 16.73
N THR A 206 -13.28 32.13 17.52
CA THR A 206 -12.11 32.96 17.21
C THR A 206 -10.88 32.07 16.93
N HIS A 207 -10.25 32.24 15.76
CA HIS A 207 -9.09 31.49 15.28
C HIS A 207 -9.35 30.00 14.89
N TRP A 208 -10.60 29.55 14.91
CA TRP A 208 -10.94 28.23 14.42
C TRP A 208 -12.28 28.27 13.65
N PRO A 209 -12.34 27.73 12.44
CA PRO A 209 -11.28 27.06 11.67
C PRO A 209 -10.10 27.98 11.28
N VAL A 210 -8.91 27.39 11.10
CA VAL A 210 -7.67 28.13 10.75
C VAL A 210 -7.82 28.83 9.40
N PHE A 211 -8.50 28.16 8.48
CA PHE A 211 -8.85 28.73 7.15
C PHE A 211 -10.32 29.13 7.18
N SER A 212 -10.60 30.39 7.48
CA SER A 212 -11.97 30.89 7.59
C SER A 212 -12.69 30.87 6.23
N VAL A 213 -13.94 30.43 6.24
CA VAL A 213 -14.87 30.42 5.10
C VAL A 213 -16.10 31.31 5.43
N GLY A 214 -15.91 32.32 6.28
CA GLY A 214 -16.99 33.19 6.78
C GLY A 214 -17.66 32.66 8.04
N ASP A 215 -18.73 33.34 8.46
CA ASP A 215 -19.53 32.94 9.64
C ASP A 215 -20.52 31.84 9.27
N VAL A 216 -20.03 30.61 9.21
CA VAL A 216 -20.83 29.43 8.91
C VAL A 216 -20.81 28.45 10.07
N THR A 217 -21.93 27.77 10.30
CA THR A 217 -21.96 26.63 11.21
C THR A 217 -21.44 25.39 10.49
N LEU A 218 -20.76 24.49 11.24
CA LEU A 218 -20.04 23.36 10.71
C LEU A 218 -20.69 22.04 11.12
N GLN A 219 -20.68 21.06 10.20
CA GLN A 219 -21.09 19.69 10.47
C GLN A 219 -19.91 18.75 10.20
N PRO A 220 -19.54 17.87 11.14
CA PRO A 220 -18.53 16.87 10.90
C PRO A 220 -19.05 15.80 9.94
N VAL A 221 -18.21 15.42 8.96
CA VAL A 221 -18.47 14.34 8.01
C VAL A 221 -17.31 13.37 8.00
N PHE A 222 -17.62 12.09 7.88
CA PHE A 222 -16.64 11.01 7.86
C PHE A 222 -16.46 10.50 6.44
N ILE A 223 -15.30 10.77 5.85
CA ILE A 223 -15.03 10.50 4.43
C ILE A 223 -13.97 9.43 4.31
N PRO A 224 -14.23 8.33 3.59
CA PRO A 224 -13.23 7.33 3.28
C PRO A 224 -12.31 7.82 2.16
N PHE A 225 -10.99 7.71 2.37
CA PHE A 225 -9.97 7.87 1.34
C PHE A 225 -9.25 6.55 1.11
N LEU A 226 -8.78 6.33 -0.12
CA LEU A 226 -7.96 5.18 -0.46
C LEU A 226 -6.51 5.61 -0.61
N ILE A 227 -5.60 4.82 -0.06
CA ILE A 227 -4.16 4.95 -0.32
C ILE A 227 -3.68 3.67 -0.95
N GLY A 228 -3.34 3.73 -2.24
CA GLY A 228 -2.86 2.61 -3.02
C GLY A 228 -1.34 2.58 -3.12
N PHE A 229 -0.74 1.39 -3.00
CA PHE A 229 0.69 1.18 -3.15
C PHE A 229 0.99 -0.09 -3.93
N THR A 230 1.99 -0.01 -4.81
CA THR A 230 2.50 -1.19 -5.53
C THR A 230 4.01 -1.06 -5.71
N GLN A 231 4.75 -2.10 -5.31
CA GLN A 231 6.18 -2.22 -5.58
C GLN A 231 6.56 -3.69 -5.81
N ARG A 232 7.43 -3.94 -6.79
CA ARG A 232 8.02 -5.26 -7.08
C ARG A 232 9.48 -5.20 -6.64
N VAL A 233 9.92 -6.22 -5.90
CA VAL A 233 11.27 -6.33 -5.36
C VAL A 233 11.85 -7.68 -5.73
N ARG A 234 13.03 -7.68 -6.36
CA ARG A 234 13.77 -8.90 -6.74
C ARG A 234 15.25 -8.83 -6.42
N GLY A 235 15.80 -7.62 -6.22
CA GLY A 235 17.22 -7.39 -5.96
C GLY A 235 17.61 -7.45 -4.50
N SER A 236 16.65 -7.55 -3.57
CA SER A 236 16.89 -7.54 -2.13
C SER A 236 15.71 -8.09 -1.34
N ILE A 237 15.85 -8.12 -0.01
CA ILE A 237 14.75 -8.40 0.91
C ILE A 237 13.71 -7.27 0.79
N PRO A 238 12.38 -7.58 0.68
CA PRO A 238 11.35 -6.60 0.35
C PRO A 238 11.28 -5.41 1.30
N ARG A 239 11.61 -5.60 2.58
CA ARG A 239 11.50 -4.58 3.62
C ARG A 239 12.33 -3.35 3.31
N MET A 240 13.60 -3.51 2.90
CA MET A 240 14.54 -2.39 2.69
C MET A 240 14.08 -1.40 1.61
N PRO A 241 13.85 -1.80 0.34
CA PRO A 241 13.47 -0.86 -0.71
C PRO A 241 12.10 -0.24 -0.51
N ILE A 242 11.16 -0.97 0.14
CA ILE A 242 9.84 -0.45 0.45
C ILE A 242 9.91 0.61 1.56
N GLN A 243 10.69 0.37 2.61
CA GLN A 243 10.92 1.38 3.66
C GLN A 243 11.60 2.63 3.11
N ALA A 244 12.60 2.47 2.24
CA ALA A 244 13.26 3.59 1.58
C ALA A 244 12.28 4.40 0.72
N MET A 245 11.37 3.73 -0.01
CA MET A 245 10.32 4.38 -0.78
C MET A 245 9.41 5.22 0.12
N GLY A 246 8.93 4.64 1.23
CA GLY A 246 8.10 5.36 2.20
C GLY A 246 8.79 6.60 2.76
N SER A 247 10.09 6.50 3.10
CA SER A 247 10.88 7.64 3.59
C SER A 247 11.00 8.75 2.56
N ARG A 248 11.20 8.41 1.27
CA ARG A 248 11.28 9.39 0.18
C ARG A 248 9.94 10.10 -0.04
N VAL A 249 8.82 9.37 0.08
CA VAL A 249 7.47 9.96 -0.02
C VAL A 249 7.20 10.90 1.15
N ILE A 250 7.60 10.55 2.39
CA ILE A 250 7.53 11.47 3.55
C ILE A 250 8.34 12.74 3.27
N GLY A 251 9.60 12.59 2.84
CA GLY A 251 10.48 13.72 2.54
C GLY A 251 9.91 14.63 1.45
N LEU A 252 9.30 14.04 0.41
CA LEU A 252 8.62 14.80 -0.63
C LEU A 252 7.40 15.56 -0.07
N GLY A 253 6.58 14.92 0.76
CA GLY A 253 5.44 15.58 1.42
C GLY A 253 5.88 16.76 2.30
N LEU A 254 6.95 16.58 3.09
CA LEU A 254 7.52 17.66 3.90
C LEU A 254 8.07 18.80 3.04
N LEU A 255 8.73 18.50 1.92
CA LEU A 255 9.20 19.53 0.99
C LEU A 255 8.03 20.32 0.37
N LEU A 256 7.00 19.60 -0.07
CA LEU A 256 5.82 20.21 -0.69
C LEU A 256 4.93 20.96 0.31
N SER A 257 5.08 20.74 1.63
CA SER A 257 4.37 21.52 2.65
C SER A 257 4.69 23.02 2.57
N LEU A 258 5.88 23.39 2.10
CA LEU A 258 6.26 24.79 1.86
C LEU A 258 5.36 25.46 0.81
N PHE A 259 5.00 24.71 -0.25
CA PHE A 259 4.07 25.20 -1.27
C PHE A 259 2.65 25.30 -0.73
N ALA A 260 2.23 24.35 0.13
CA ALA A 260 0.93 24.41 0.78
C ALA A 260 0.82 25.63 1.71
N ILE A 261 1.84 25.92 2.49
CA ILE A 261 1.91 27.13 3.32
C ILE A 261 1.92 28.40 2.44
N GLY A 262 2.75 28.42 1.39
CA GLY A 262 2.82 29.53 0.46
C GLY A 262 1.51 29.81 -0.28
N SER A 263 0.69 28.78 -0.50
CA SER A 263 -0.61 28.91 -1.19
C SER A 263 -1.65 29.72 -0.38
N TYR A 264 -1.42 29.92 0.90
CA TYR A 264 -2.21 30.84 1.71
C TYR A 264 -2.08 32.30 1.23
N TYR A 265 -0.87 32.68 0.80
CA TYR A 265 -0.59 34.03 0.29
C TYR A 265 -0.76 34.12 -1.22
N ILE A 266 -0.40 33.07 -1.94
CA ILE A 266 -0.39 33.00 -3.40
C ILE A 266 -1.13 31.73 -3.84
N PRO A 267 -2.46 31.82 -4.16
CA PRO A 267 -3.30 30.63 -4.45
C PRO A 267 -2.76 29.76 -5.60
N VAL A 268 -2.09 30.35 -6.60
CA VAL A 268 -1.47 29.61 -7.72
C VAL A 268 -0.47 28.56 -7.25
N LEU A 269 0.18 28.75 -6.10
CA LEU A 269 1.10 27.77 -5.55
C LEU A 269 0.42 26.44 -5.20
N ALA A 270 -0.89 26.43 -4.93
CA ALA A 270 -1.65 25.18 -4.73
C ALA A 270 -1.72 24.38 -6.05
N VAL A 271 -1.93 25.04 -7.18
CA VAL A 271 -1.97 24.39 -8.50
C VAL A 271 -0.59 23.83 -8.85
N VAL A 272 0.46 24.62 -8.62
CA VAL A 272 1.85 24.18 -8.82
C VAL A 272 2.16 22.97 -7.94
N LEU A 273 1.75 23.01 -6.66
CA LEU A 273 1.90 21.90 -5.74
C LEU A 273 1.24 20.61 -6.27
N GLY A 274 0.02 20.70 -6.80
CA GLY A 274 -0.68 19.58 -7.40
C GLY A 274 0.14 18.92 -8.53
N GLY A 275 0.66 19.74 -9.45
CA GLY A 275 1.52 19.26 -10.53
C GLY A 275 2.83 18.64 -10.04
N LEU A 276 3.53 19.31 -9.13
CA LEU A 276 4.78 18.80 -8.55
C LEU A 276 4.57 17.51 -7.78
N ALA A 277 3.48 17.39 -7.01
CA ALA A 277 3.16 16.19 -6.25
C ALA A 277 3.03 14.98 -7.19
N ILE A 278 2.28 15.09 -8.28
CA ILE A 278 2.11 14.02 -9.27
C ILE A 278 3.45 13.68 -9.92
N VAL A 279 4.15 14.68 -10.47
CA VAL A 279 5.40 14.46 -11.22
C VAL A 279 6.47 13.83 -10.34
N PHE A 280 6.71 14.36 -9.15
CA PHE A 280 7.74 13.82 -8.27
C PHE A 280 7.34 12.46 -7.69
N ARG A 281 6.06 12.22 -7.42
CA ARG A 281 5.59 10.91 -6.97
C ARG A 281 5.80 9.83 -8.04
N GLU A 282 5.52 10.14 -9.32
CA GLU A 282 5.83 9.25 -10.45
C GLU A 282 7.34 9.07 -10.63
N LEU A 283 8.12 10.15 -10.51
CA LEU A 283 9.57 10.08 -10.62
C LEU A 283 10.17 9.13 -9.57
N LEU A 284 9.71 9.19 -8.32
CA LEU A 284 10.13 8.26 -7.27
C LEU A 284 9.79 6.80 -7.62
N SER A 285 8.60 6.55 -8.14
CA SER A 285 8.17 5.21 -8.58
C SER A 285 9.01 4.69 -9.75
N TYR A 286 9.32 5.56 -10.70
CA TYR A 286 10.15 5.26 -11.86
C TYR A 286 11.60 4.99 -11.47
N GLN A 287 12.18 5.81 -10.60
CA GLN A 287 13.54 5.61 -10.06
C GLN A 287 13.65 4.28 -9.32
N ALA A 288 12.66 3.93 -8.48
CA ALA A 288 12.63 2.65 -7.78
C ALA A 288 12.62 1.47 -8.77
N LYS A 289 11.80 1.56 -9.83
CA LYS A 289 11.72 0.54 -10.88
C LYS A 289 13.04 0.38 -11.64
N ILE A 290 13.72 1.47 -11.99
CA ILE A 290 15.04 1.43 -12.66
C ILE A 290 16.08 0.82 -11.73
N HIS A 291 16.10 1.24 -10.47
CA HIS A 291 17.07 0.74 -9.49
C HIS A 291 16.92 -0.78 -9.31
N GLU A 292 15.71 -1.28 -9.10
CA GLU A 292 15.42 -2.73 -9.04
C GLU A 292 15.82 -3.48 -10.33
N GLY A 293 15.66 -2.84 -11.49
CA GLY A 293 16.05 -3.43 -12.77
C GLY A 293 17.56 -3.60 -12.96
N LYS A 294 18.39 -2.80 -12.25
CA LYS A 294 19.85 -2.84 -12.30
C LYS A 294 20.46 -3.74 -11.23
N GLN A 295 19.72 -4.06 -10.16
CA GLN A 295 20.21 -4.92 -9.09
C GLN A 295 20.36 -6.38 -9.55
N PRO A 296 21.36 -7.12 -9.06
CA PRO A 296 21.43 -8.56 -9.23
C PRO A 296 20.18 -9.22 -8.61
N ILE A 297 19.80 -10.36 -9.15
CA ILE A 297 18.64 -11.08 -8.63
C ILE A 297 19.03 -11.74 -7.31
N PHE A 298 18.38 -11.35 -6.22
CA PHE A 298 18.65 -11.86 -4.89
C PHE A 298 18.08 -13.28 -4.71
N PHE A 299 16.84 -13.49 -5.09
CA PHE A 299 16.17 -14.79 -4.98
C PHE A 299 16.41 -15.63 -6.25
N SER A 300 17.58 -16.24 -6.32
CA SER A 300 17.96 -17.17 -7.38
C SER A 300 18.52 -18.46 -6.80
N THR A 301 18.57 -19.53 -7.60
CA THR A 301 19.27 -20.76 -7.24
C THR A 301 20.72 -20.45 -6.92
N GLN A 302 21.18 -20.87 -5.75
CA GLN A 302 22.54 -20.68 -5.28
C GLN A 302 23.35 -21.97 -5.45
N THR A 303 24.68 -21.85 -5.46
CA THR A 303 25.58 -23.01 -5.54
C THR A 303 25.65 -23.77 -4.23
N LYS A 304 25.37 -23.09 -3.09
CA LYS A 304 25.32 -23.70 -1.76
C LYS A 304 24.06 -23.23 -1.04
N GLY A 305 23.22 -24.18 -0.67
CA GLY A 305 22.01 -23.93 0.07
C GLY A 305 20.79 -23.52 -0.78
N CYS A 306 19.64 -23.52 -0.15
CA CYS A 306 18.37 -23.13 -0.72
C CYS A 306 17.89 -21.83 -0.07
N ILE A 307 17.78 -20.74 -0.86
CA ILE A 307 17.29 -19.45 -0.36
C ILE A 307 15.78 -19.49 -0.10
N ILE A 308 15.38 -19.00 1.07
CA ILE A 308 13.98 -18.90 1.48
C ILE A 308 13.32 -17.72 0.77
N LEU A 309 12.45 -18.00 -0.18
CA LEU A 309 11.64 -17.00 -0.89
C LEU A 309 10.40 -16.62 -0.09
N GLY A 310 9.88 -17.51 0.74
CA GLY A 310 8.70 -17.21 1.56
C GLY A 310 8.48 -18.26 2.63
N VAL A 311 7.73 -17.86 3.66
CA VAL A 311 7.32 -18.72 4.75
C VAL A 311 5.82 -18.67 4.88
N LEU A 312 5.17 -19.85 4.88
CA LEU A 312 3.72 -19.92 5.04
C LEU A 312 3.33 -19.57 6.48
N PRO A 313 2.35 -18.69 6.68
CA PRO A 313 1.87 -18.37 8.03
C PRO A 313 1.34 -19.60 8.76
N ASN A 314 1.63 -19.70 10.06
CA ASN A 314 1.24 -20.81 10.95
C ASN A 314 1.82 -22.19 10.56
N SER A 315 2.82 -22.24 9.69
CA SER A 315 3.54 -23.47 9.34
C SER A 315 4.63 -23.81 10.38
N PRO A 316 5.17 -25.04 10.36
CA PRO A 316 6.34 -25.40 11.15
C PRO A 316 7.52 -24.46 10.93
N ALA A 317 7.77 -24.04 9.68
CA ALA A 317 8.80 -23.07 9.34
C ALA A 317 8.60 -21.72 10.05
N ALA A 318 7.36 -21.22 10.12
CA ALA A 318 7.04 -20.01 10.88
C ALA A 318 7.25 -20.19 12.40
N LYS A 319 6.91 -21.35 12.95
CA LYS A 319 7.16 -21.69 14.36
C LYS A 319 8.65 -21.79 14.70
N MET A 320 9.50 -22.18 13.72
CA MET A 320 10.95 -22.21 13.82
C MET A 320 11.61 -20.84 13.58
N ASN A 321 10.82 -19.77 13.40
CA ASN A 321 11.28 -18.40 13.10
C ASN A 321 12.19 -18.32 11.87
N LEU A 322 11.87 -19.08 10.81
CA LEU A 322 12.56 -18.93 9.53
C LEU A 322 12.14 -17.63 8.85
N GLU A 323 13.11 -16.91 8.28
CA GLU A 323 12.90 -15.60 7.67
C GLU A 323 13.13 -15.62 6.16
N ILE A 324 12.45 -14.70 5.46
CA ILE A 324 12.62 -14.50 4.02
C ILE A 324 14.03 -13.98 3.76
N GLY A 325 14.74 -14.63 2.83
CA GLY A 325 16.12 -14.27 2.46
C GLY A 325 17.21 -15.03 3.20
N GLU A 326 16.89 -15.80 4.23
CA GLU A 326 17.83 -16.78 4.82
C GLU A 326 18.08 -17.94 3.86
N THR A 327 19.22 -18.62 4.02
CA THR A 327 19.60 -19.75 3.17
C THR A 327 19.72 -21.02 4.00
N ILE A 328 18.95 -22.04 3.66
CA ILE A 328 19.03 -23.38 4.30
C ILE A 328 20.19 -24.11 3.65
N VAL A 329 21.22 -24.46 4.45
CA VAL A 329 22.42 -25.16 3.96
C VAL A 329 22.39 -26.65 4.26
N LYS A 330 21.79 -27.07 5.41
CA LYS A 330 21.60 -28.48 5.73
C LYS A 330 20.23 -28.75 6.33
N VAL A 331 19.72 -29.96 6.05
CA VAL A 331 18.48 -30.52 6.59
C VAL A 331 18.81 -31.88 7.16
N ASN A 332 18.56 -32.11 8.46
CA ASN A 332 18.84 -33.37 9.15
C ASN A 332 20.28 -33.86 8.96
N GLY A 333 21.26 -32.93 8.85
CA GLY A 333 22.68 -33.24 8.62
C GLY A 333 23.07 -33.41 7.15
N GLN A 334 22.14 -33.42 6.20
CA GLN A 334 22.37 -33.53 4.75
C GLN A 334 22.51 -32.14 4.13
N GLU A 335 23.53 -31.92 3.30
CA GLU A 335 23.68 -30.68 2.51
C GLU A 335 22.60 -30.62 1.41
N VAL A 336 21.94 -29.46 1.29
CA VAL A 336 20.86 -29.25 0.34
C VAL A 336 21.14 -28.05 -0.56
N ASN A 337 21.04 -28.22 -1.87
CA ASN A 337 21.30 -27.16 -2.85
C ASN A 337 20.14 -26.99 -3.84
N THR A 338 19.16 -27.89 -3.79
CA THR A 338 17.99 -27.90 -4.67
C THR A 338 16.72 -28.11 -3.88
N GLU A 339 15.58 -27.66 -4.42
CA GLU A 339 14.26 -27.90 -3.83
C GLU A 339 14.01 -29.41 -3.64
N THR A 340 14.37 -30.23 -4.62
CA THR A 340 14.21 -31.70 -4.56
C THR A 340 15.05 -32.27 -3.41
N GLY A 341 16.35 -31.95 -3.36
CA GLY A 341 17.24 -32.41 -2.29
C GLY A 341 16.81 -31.95 -0.89
N PHE A 342 16.20 -30.76 -0.79
CA PHE A 342 15.62 -30.27 0.44
C PHE A 342 14.46 -31.18 0.92
N TYR A 343 13.53 -31.53 0.05
CA TYR A 343 12.42 -32.41 0.41
C TYR A 343 12.86 -33.86 0.66
N GLU A 344 13.84 -34.38 -0.08
CA GLU A 344 14.43 -35.72 0.19
C GLU A 344 15.09 -35.77 1.57
N ALA A 345 15.90 -34.77 1.91
CA ALA A 345 16.53 -34.67 3.22
C ALA A 345 15.51 -34.48 4.37
N LEU A 346 14.39 -33.84 4.11
CA LEU A 346 13.31 -33.66 5.07
C LEU A 346 12.60 -35.01 5.40
N GLN A 347 12.46 -35.88 4.39
CA GLN A 347 11.81 -37.18 4.53
C GLN A 347 12.62 -38.22 5.34
N ILE A 348 13.92 -38.00 5.54
CA ILE A 348 14.79 -38.90 6.33
C ILE A 348 14.28 -39.02 7.77
N ASN A 349 13.75 -37.91 8.32
CA ASN A 349 13.16 -37.93 9.66
C ASN A 349 11.80 -37.22 9.61
N SER A 350 10.73 -38.00 9.63
CA SER A 350 9.37 -37.49 9.53
C SER A 350 8.82 -36.84 10.80
N ALA A 351 9.46 -37.10 11.95
CA ALA A 351 8.97 -36.63 13.26
C ALA A 351 9.66 -35.35 13.73
N PHE A 352 10.88 -35.06 13.23
CA PHE A 352 11.68 -33.95 13.68
C PHE A 352 12.52 -33.38 12.56
N CYS A 353 12.54 -32.06 12.43
CA CYS A 353 13.37 -31.36 11.45
C CYS A 353 14.43 -30.51 12.15
N LYS A 354 15.70 -30.72 11.77
CA LYS A 354 16.84 -29.90 12.18
C LYS A 354 17.45 -29.23 10.95
N LEU A 355 17.47 -27.89 10.95
CA LEU A 355 17.99 -27.08 9.86
C LEU A 355 19.24 -26.31 10.31
N GLU A 356 20.25 -26.28 9.44
CA GLU A 356 21.33 -25.30 9.52
C GLU A 356 21.02 -24.18 8.52
N VAL A 357 20.84 -22.98 9.04
CA VAL A 357 20.36 -21.82 8.26
C VAL A 357 21.37 -20.72 8.37
N LEU A 358 21.79 -20.19 7.22
CA LEU A 358 22.61 -19.00 7.12
C LEU A 358 21.71 -17.77 7.23
N ASN A 359 21.90 -16.97 8.29
CA ASN A 359 21.14 -15.75 8.53
C ASN A 359 21.59 -14.60 7.60
N HIS A 360 20.98 -13.42 7.75
CA HIS A 360 21.30 -12.24 6.94
C HIS A 360 22.72 -11.70 7.17
N ASP A 361 23.31 -12.01 8.32
CA ASP A 361 24.67 -11.59 8.70
C ASP A 361 25.74 -12.58 8.23
N GLY A 362 25.33 -13.68 7.58
CA GLY A 362 26.22 -14.74 7.10
C GLY A 362 26.63 -15.75 8.18
N GLU A 363 25.95 -15.78 9.33
CA GLU A 363 26.21 -16.70 10.43
C GLU A 363 25.27 -17.91 10.36
N ILE A 364 25.77 -19.08 10.74
CA ILE A 364 24.97 -20.31 10.81
C ILE A 364 24.19 -20.32 12.12
N ARG A 365 22.88 -20.39 12.02
CA ARG A 365 21.98 -20.66 13.14
C ARG A 365 21.26 -22.01 12.97
N PHE A 366 20.92 -22.63 14.08
CA PHE A 366 20.13 -23.85 14.08
C PHE A 366 18.65 -23.52 14.29
N ALA A 367 17.81 -24.05 13.40
CA ALA A 367 16.36 -24.01 13.56
C ALA A 367 15.86 -25.47 13.63
N GLN A 368 15.06 -25.79 14.65
CA GLN A 368 14.57 -27.13 14.85
C GLN A 368 13.14 -27.13 15.35
N GLY A 369 12.40 -28.18 14.98
CA GLY A 369 11.01 -28.31 15.39
C GLY A 369 10.47 -29.71 15.16
N ALA A 370 9.49 -30.11 15.99
CA ALA A 370 8.74 -31.30 15.75
C ALA A 370 7.80 -31.12 14.55
N LEU A 371 7.66 -32.18 13.76
CA LEU A 371 6.73 -32.24 12.64
C LEU A 371 5.61 -33.22 13.06
N TYR A 372 4.37 -32.74 13.01
CA TYR A 372 3.20 -33.56 13.30
C TYR A 372 2.71 -34.24 12.03
N ASP A 373 1.85 -35.24 12.20
CA ASP A 373 1.30 -36.04 11.11
C ASP A 373 0.62 -35.13 10.07
N GLY A 374 1.04 -35.22 8.80
CA GLY A 374 0.65 -34.32 7.71
C GLY A 374 1.50 -33.08 7.52
N GLU A 375 2.31 -32.64 8.48
CA GLU A 375 3.19 -31.46 8.35
C GLU A 375 4.55 -31.78 7.67
N HIS A 376 4.94 -33.05 7.63
CA HIS A 376 6.21 -33.49 7.04
C HIS A 376 6.28 -33.31 5.49
N HIS A 377 5.13 -33.26 4.82
CA HIS A 377 5.07 -32.96 3.39
C HIS A 377 5.13 -31.47 3.07
N GLN A 378 4.89 -30.58 4.04
CA GLN A 378 4.85 -29.15 3.87
C GLN A 378 5.42 -28.41 5.09
N LEU A 379 6.75 -28.37 5.21
CA LEU A 379 7.41 -27.53 6.22
C LEU A 379 6.92 -26.07 6.17
N GLY A 380 6.40 -25.67 5.00
CA GLY A 380 5.89 -24.31 4.78
C GLY A 380 6.94 -23.31 4.35
N VAL A 381 8.07 -23.78 3.87
CA VAL A 381 9.10 -22.96 3.20
C VAL A 381 8.80 -22.95 1.71
N LEU A 382 8.89 -21.75 1.11
CA LEU A 382 8.81 -21.54 -0.33
C LEU A 382 10.22 -21.28 -0.85
N LEU A 383 10.70 -22.14 -1.74
CA LEU A 383 12.02 -22.08 -2.33
C LEU A 383 11.93 -21.64 -3.80
N VAL A 384 13.07 -21.20 -4.35
CA VAL A 384 13.19 -20.97 -5.78
C VAL A 384 13.38 -22.32 -6.47
N LYS A 385 12.53 -22.64 -7.44
CA LYS A 385 12.62 -23.89 -8.22
C LYS A 385 13.93 -23.94 -9.01
N GLY A 386 14.65 -25.06 -8.88
CA GLY A 386 15.74 -25.36 -9.81
C GLY A 386 15.19 -25.63 -11.21
N ASP A 387 15.99 -25.40 -12.25
CA ASP A 387 15.67 -25.91 -13.59
C ASP A 387 15.67 -27.44 -13.51
N VAL A 388 14.56 -28.08 -13.82
CA VAL A 388 14.52 -29.51 -14.06
C VAL A 388 15.37 -29.74 -15.31
N VAL A 389 16.60 -30.20 -15.12
CA VAL A 389 17.36 -30.80 -16.22
C VAL A 389 16.58 -32.06 -16.58
N LEU A 390 15.79 -31.97 -17.64
CA LEU A 390 15.33 -33.20 -18.33
C LEU A 390 16.61 -33.93 -18.69
N GLN A 391 17.00 -34.93 -17.89
CA GLN A 391 17.92 -35.93 -18.39
C GLN A 391 17.20 -36.57 -19.59
N ASP A 392 17.61 -36.17 -20.78
CA ASP A 392 17.27 -36.92 -21.98
C ASP A 392 17.70 -38.35 -21.70
N SER A 393 16.73 -39.20 -21.48
CA SER A 393 16.92 -40.65 -21.55
C SER A 393 17.30 -40.97 -22.98
N ILE A 394 18.62 -40.93 -23.24
CA ILE A 394 19.21 -41.56 -24.40
C ILE A 394 19.16 -43.06 -24.13
N THR A 395 18.23 -43.74 -24.74
CA THR A 395 18.36 -45.12 -25.22
C THR A 395 17.50 -45.28 -26.44
#